data_bf6f32f751a9be6ae8c45822937cd3c8
#
_entry.id   bf6f32f751a9be6ae8c45822937cd3c8
#
_cell.length_a   1.000
_cell.length_b   1.000
_cell.length_c   1.000
_cell.angle_alpha   90.00
_cell.angle_beta   90.00
_cell.angle_gamma   90.00
#
_symmetry.space_group_name_H-M   'P 1'
#
loop_
_entity.id
_entity.type
_entity.pdbx_description
1 polymer ?
#
loop_
_entity_poly.entity_id
_entity_poly.type
_entity_poly.pdbx_seq_one_letter_code
_entity_poly.pdbx_strand_id
1 'polypeptide(L)'
;PGIRRKTMAIMPARQQKIFLETWEIAIEKMGGYLYVRLVLAGLSALTAFIVMTIAGVPFALPLAIWIGLISQFIPVVGTYIAAAVPLLVAVLENPWSALALLIYVLLYQQIENYILSPKLTEKTMQLHPAVAIGAAIAGASLYGAIGAFLALPVAAILQVVASSYIRRHEVIDDDGDLLGVKLAKAKRRIRSAEQ
;
A
#
# COMPACT_ATOMS: atom_id res chain seq x y z
N PRO A 1 13.79 7.12 21.40
CA PRO A 1 14.66 6.08 22.02
C PRO A 1 14.07 5.45 23.29
N GLY A 2 13.18 6.16 24.04
CA GLY A 2 12.70 5.70 25.34
C GLY A 2 11.69 4.55 25.35
N ILE A 3 10.68 4.57 24.46
CA ILE A 3 9.61 3.57 24.44
C ILE A 3 10.16 2.21 23.95
N ARG A 4 10.92 2.22 22.86
CA ARG A 4 11.56 1.03 22.30
C ARG A 4 12.40 0.26 23.34
N ARG A 5 13.21 0.97 24.14
CA ARG A 5 14.09 0.37 25.15
C ARG A 5 13.33 -0.19 26.36
N LYS A 6 12.23 0.47 26.75
CA LYS A 6 11.40 0.02 27.88
C LYS A 6 10.61 -1.25 27.53
N THR A 7 10.07 -1.33 26.29
CA THR A 7 9.32 -2.51 25.84
C THR A 7 10.22 -3.74 25.67
N MET A 8 11.48 -3.52 25.21
CA MET A 8 12.45 -4.61 25.07
C MET A 8 12.95 -5.18 26.40
N ALA A 9 13.02 -4.37 27.45
CA ALA A 9 13.51 -4.81 28.75
C ALA A 9 12.63 -5.91 29.42
N ILE A 10 11.38 -6.07 28.96
CA ILE A 10 10.40 -7.02 29.52
C ILE A 10 10.38 -8.34 28.73
N MET A 11 11.03 -8.40 27.53
CA MET A 11 10.95 -9.55 26.63
C MET A 11 12.21 -10.42 26.67
N PRO A 12 12.08 -11.79 26.53
CA PRO A 12 13.22 -12.68 26.35
C PRO A 12 14.04 -12.32 25.09
N ALA A 13 15.36 -12.49 25.13
CA ALA A 13 16.28 -12.08 24.06
C ALA A 13 15.89 -12.57 22.64
N ARG A 14 15.33 -13.77 22.54
CA ARG A 14 14.84 -14.34 21.28
C ARG A 14 13.64 -13.57 20.70
N GLN A 15 12.76 -13.09 21.56
CA GLN A 15 11.57 -12.32 21.15
C GLN A 15 11.95 -10.88 20.83
N GLN A 16 12.98 -10.34 21.49
CA GLN A 16 13.49 -8.99 21.20
C GLN A 16 13.96 -8.85 19.74
N LYS A 17 14.65 -9.86 19.20
CA LYS A 17 15.12 -9.84 17.81
C LYS A 17 13.95 -9.82 16.83
N ILE A 18 12.94 -10.67 17.04
CA ILE A 18 11.74 -10.72 16.19
C ILE A 18 10.97 -9.39 16.26
N PHE A 19 10.84 -8.83 17.45
CA PHE A 19 10.18 -7.54 17.65
C PHE A 19 10.91 -6.41 16.92
N LEU A 20 12.25 -6.38 16.98
CA LEU A 20 13.06 -5.36 16.30
C LEU A 20 12.92 -5.45 14.78
N GLU A 21 13.05 -6.65 14.21
CA GLU A 21 12.89 -6.90 12.79
C GLU A 21 11.48 -6.48 12.31
N THR A 22 10.45 -6.87 13.08
CA THR A 22 9.06 -6.49 12.77
C THR A 22 8.84 -4.98 12.86
N TRP A 23 9.45 -4.33 13.87
CA TRP A 23 9.35 -2.89 14.08
C TRP A 23 10.02 -2.10 12.94
N GLU A 24 11.19 -2.52 12.48
CA GLU A 24 11.88 -1.89 11.36
C GLU A 24 11.08 -2.03 10.06
N ILE A 25 10.56 -3.23 9.79
CA ILE A 25 9.67 -3.47 8.65
C ILE A 25 8.41 -2.61 8.73
N ALA A 26 7.82 -2.48 9.93
CA ALA A 26 6.62 -1.67 10.13
C ALA A 26 6.88 -0.20 9.81
N ILE A 27 7.98 0.38 10.31
CA ILE A 27 8.36 1.78 10.02
C ILE A 27 8.61 1.98 8.52
N GLU A 28 9.36 1.06 7.89
CA GLU A 28 9.65 1.15 6.46
C GLU A 28 8.38 1.08 5.61
N LYS A 29 7.49 0.11 5.89
CA LYS A 29 6.22 -0.04 5.16
C LYS A 29 5.27 1.13 5.37
N MET A 30 5.13 1.61 6.61
CA MET A 30 4.30 2.78 6.90
C MET A 30 4.87 4.05 6.26
N GLY A 31 6.18 4.28 6.37
CA GLY A 31 6.85 5.43 5.77
C GLY A 31 6.72 5.43 4.25
N GLY A 32 6.97 4.29 3.62
CA GLY A 32 6.80 4.12 2.17
C GLY A 32 5.36 4.36 1.72
N TYR A 33 4.38 3.84 2.45
CA TYR A 33 2.96 4.07 2.17
C TYR A 33 2.57 5.55 2.26
N LEU A 34 2.93 6.19 3.37
CA LEU A 34 2.63 7.61 3.57
C LEU A 34 3.29 8.49 2.50
N TYR A 35 4.53 8.19 2.14
CA TYR A 35 5.23 8.89 1.07
C TYR A 35 4.48 8.78 -0.26
N VAL A 36 4.10 7.56 -0.67
CA VAL A 36 3.32 7.34 -1.90
C VAL A 36 2.00 8.10 -1.86
N ARG A 37 1.29 8.08 -0.73
CA ARG A 37 0.02 8.80 -0.57
C ARG A 37 0.19 10.31 -0.67
N LEU A 38 1.25 10.86 -0.08
CA LEU A 38 1.55 12.29 -0.20
C LEU A 38 1.91 12.70 -1.63
N VAL A 39 2.67 11.88 -2.34
CA VAL A 39 2.98 12.12 -3.76
C VAL A 39 1.71 12.10 -4.61
N LEU A 40 0.84 11.10 -4.43
CA LEU A 40 -0.45 11.03 -5.14
C LEU A 40 -1.36 12.20 -4.78
N ALA A 41 -1.43 12.59 -3.50
CA ALA A 41 -2.20 13.76 -3.06
C ALA A 41 -1.71 15.05 -3.74
N GLY A 42 -0.40 15.26 -3.79
CA GLY A 42 0.20 16.41 -4.46
C GLY A 42 -0.08 16.43 -5.96
N LEU A 43 0.06 15.28 -6.62
CA LEU A 43 -0.22 15.15 -8.05
C LEU A 43 -1.71 15.37 -8.37
N SER A 44 -2.60 14.80 -7.57
CA SER A 44 -4.05 15.00 -7.67
C SER A 44 -4.43 16.46 -7.47
N ALA A 45 -3.90 17.10 -6.43
CA ALA A 45 -4.14 18.52 -6.17
C ALA A 45 -3.64 19.41 -7.31
N LEU A 46 -2.42 19.16 -7.80
CA LEU A 46 -1.82 19.96 -8.88
C LEU A 46 -2.63 19.85 -10.17
N THR A 47 -2.97 18.65 -10.59
CA THR A 47 -3.73 18.43 -11.83
C THR A 47 -5.16 18.94 -11.72
N ALA A 48 -5.82 18.74 -10.57
CA ALA A 48 -7.13 19.32 -10.29
C ALA A 48 -7.10 20.86 -10.31
N PHE A 49 -6.07 21.47 -9.73
CA PHE A 49 -5.89 22.93 -9.76
C PHE A 49 -5.79 23.47 -11.18
N ILE A 50 -4.97 22.84 -12.01
CA ILE A 50 -4.80 23.24 -13.42
C ILE A 50 -6.14 23.17 -14.15
N VAL A 51 -6.86 22.04 -14.05
CA VAL A 51 -8.13 21.84 -14.74
C VAL A 51 -9.19 22.82 -14.26
N MET A 52 -9.35 23.00 -12.94
CA MET A 52 -10.32 23.94 -12.39
C MET A 52 -10.02 25.40 -12.76
N THR A 53 -8.73 25.78 -12.83
CA THR A 53 -8.33 27.11 -13.25
C THR A 53 -8.66 27.34 -14.71
N ILE A 54 -8.38 26.39 -15.60
CA ILE A 54 -8.70 26.47 -17.03
C ILE A 54 -10.23 26.47 -17.25
N ALA A 55 -10.96 25.67 -16.47
CA ALA A 55 -12.41 25.59 -16.55
C ALA A 55 -13.14 26.79 -15.91
N GLY A 56 -12.41 27.72 -15.27
CA GLY A 56 -12.99 28.89 -14.62
C GLY A 56 -13.77 28.59 -13.34
N VAL A 57 -13.46 27.49 -12.65
CA VAL A 57 -14.09 27.14 -11.37
C VAL A 57 -13.58 28.08 -10.28
N PRO A 58 -14.46 28.77 -9.52
CA PRO A 58 -14.03 29.64 -8.43
C PRO A 58 -13.38 28.83 -7.30
N PHE A 59 -12.51 29.47 -6.55
CA PHE A 59 -11.78 28.83 -5.44
C PHE A 59 -10.97 27.58 -5.87
N ALA A 60 -10.43 27.56 -7.09
CA ALA A 60 -9.69 26.42 -7.66
C ALA A 60 -8.61 25.87 -6.72
N LEU A 61 -7.82 26.74 -6.06
CA LEU A 61 -6.73 26.31 -5.18
C LEU A 61 -7.22 25.56 -3.94
N PRO A 62 -8.10 26.09 -3.08
CA PRO A 62 -8.58 25.36 -1.91
C PRO A 62 -9.36 24.09 -2.28
N LEU A 63 -10.12 24.11 -3.39
CA LEU A 63 -10.84 22.93 -3.87
C LEU A 63 -9.90 21.84 -4.41
N ALA A 64 -8.80 22.23 -5.04
CA ALA A 64 -7.77 21.31 -5.51
C ALA A 64 -7.04 20.63 -4.34
N ILE A 65 -6.68 21.39 -3.31
CA ILE A 65 -6.08 20.87 -2.08
C ILE A 65 -7.05 19.88 -1.41
N TRP A 66 -8.34 20.25 -1.36
CA TRP A 66 -9.39 19.37 -0.85
C TRP A 66 -9.44 18.03 -1.61
N ILE A 67 -9.49 18.06 -2.95
CA ILE A 67 -9.47 16.83 -3.77
C ILE A 67 -8.21 16.03 -3.45
N GLY A 68 -7.04 16.65 -3.50
CA GLY A 68 -5.77 15.96 -3.29
C GLY A 68 -5.68 15.27 -1.93
N LEU A 69 -6.08 15.96 -0.87
CA LEU A 69 -6.01 15.39 0.49
C LEU A 69 -7.08 14.32 0.71
N ILE A 70 -8.36 14.64 0.47
CA ILE A 70 -9.48 13.75 0.79
C ILE A 70 -9.45 12.48 -0.07
N SER A 71 -9.06 12.59 -1.33
CA SER A 71 -9.00 11.42 -2.23
C SER A 71 -8.09 10.30 -1.70
N GLN A 72 -7.07 10.63 -0.93
CA GLN A 72 -6.10 9.63 -0.46
C GLN A 72 -6.55 8.86 0.78
N PHE A 73 -7.57 9.33 1.51
CA PHE A 73 -8.09 8.63 2.69
C PHE A 73 -8.92 7.40 2.36
N ILE A 74 -9.60 7.38 1.21
CA ILE A 74 -10.51 6.29 0.85
C ILE A 74 -9.99 5.64 -0.44
N PRO A 75 -9.46 4.40 -0.37
CA PRO A 75 -8.97 3.71 -1.56
C PRO A 75 -10.06 3.54 -2.62
N VAL A 76 -9.70 3.68 -3.88
CA VAL A 76 -10.54 3.45 -5.08
C VAL A 76 -11.64 4.51 -5.31
N VAL A 77 -12.39 4.87 -4.29
CA VAL A 77 -13.55 5.79 -4.43
C VAL A 77 -13.27 7.20 -3.90
N GLY A 78 -12.09 7.42 -3.30
CA GLY A 78 -11.77 8.68 -2.63
C GLY A 78 -11.87 9.91 -3.52
N THR A 79 -11.36 9.84 -4.74
CA THR A 79 -11.40 10.95 -5.69
C THR A 79 -12.84 11.31 -6.10
N TYR A 80 -13.72 10.33 -6.26
CA TYR A 80 -15.13 10.60 -6.57
C TYR A 80 -15.83 11.32 -5.42
N ILE A 81 -15.61 10.87 -4.18
CA ILE A 81 -16.18 11.50 -2.98
C ILE A 81 -15.60 12.89 -2.79
N ALA A 82 -14.29 13.05 -2.93
CA ALA A 82 -13.61 14.33 -2.80
C ALA A 82 -14.07 15.33 -3.85
N ALA A 83 -14.35 14.87 -5.08
CA ALA A 83 -14.81 15.72 -6.17
C ALA A 83 -16.25 16.21 -6.03
N ALA A 84 -17.07 15.63 -5.15
CA ALA A 84 -18.47 16.02 -5.00
C ALA A 84 -18.63 17.52 -4.66
N VAL A 85 -17.82 18.04 -3.73
CA VAL A 85 -17.85 19.46 -3.34
C VAL A 85 -17.41 20.37 -4.48
N PRO A 86 -16.24 20.16 -5.13
CA PRO A 86 -15.85 20.95 -6.31
C PRO A 86 -16.84 20.89 -7.48
N LEU A 87 -17.45 19.71 -7.72
CA LEU A 87 -18.47 19.55 -8.76
C LEU A 87 -19.72 20.38 -8.47
N LEU A 88 -20.18 20.39 -7.21
CA LEU A 88 -21.30 21.26 -6.82
C LEU A 88 -20.99 22.75 -7.06
N VAL A 89 -19.79 23.20 -6.66
CA VAL A 89 -19.37 24.58 -6.91
C VAL A 89 -19.31 24.87 -8.41
N ALA A 90 -18.74 23.97 -9.21
CA ALA A 90 -18.64 24.12 -10.65
C ALA A 90 -20.01 24.17 -11.34
N VAL A 91 -20.97 23.34 -10.92
CA VAL A 91 -22.36 23.33 -11.48
C VAL A 91 -23.07 24.66 -11.23
N LEU A 92 -22.90 25.22 -10.02
CA LEU A 92 -23.53 26.50 -9.66
C LEU A 92 -22.97 27.67 -10.46
N GLU A 93 -21.71 27.61 -10.86
CA GLU A 93 -21.04 28.64 -11.65
C GLU A 93 -21.34 28.49 -13.16
N ASN A 94 -21.02 27.33 -13.72
CA ASN A 94 -21.22 27.06 -15.13
C ASN A 94 -21.30 25.54 -15.38
N PRO A 95 -22.36 25.04 -16.04
CA PRO A 95 -22.50 23.64 -16.41
C PRO A 95 -21.32 23.07 -17.22
N TRP A 96 -20.69 23.87 -18.06
CA TRP A 96 -19.54 23.46 -18.84
C TRP A 96 -18.28 23.23 -17.98
N SER A 97 -18.09 24.06 -16.96
CA SER A 97 -17.01 23.89 -15.97
C SER A 97 -17.20 22.60 -15.17
N ALA A 98 -18.44 22.31 -14.80
CA ALA A 98 -18.79 21.06 -14.12
C ALA A 98 -18.56 19.83 -15.02
N LEU A 99 -18.91 19.90 -16.29
CA LEU A 99 -18.67 18.83 -17.25
C LEU A 99 -17.16 18.58 -17.43
N ALA A 100 -16.37 19.65 -17.59
CA ALA A 100 -14.93 19.54 -17.71
C ALA A 100 -14.28 18.91 -16.47
N LEU A 101 -14.71 19.32 -15.27
CA LEU A 101 -14.25 18.76 -14.02
C LEU A 101 -14.67 17.30 -13.84
N LEU A 102 -15.88 16.94 -14.24
CA LEU A 102 -16.36 15.56 -14.19
C LEU A 102 -15.53 14.63 -15.10
N ILE A 103 -15.27 15.07 -16.34
CA ILE A 103 -14.43 14.32 -17.29
C ILE A 103 -13.03 14.16 -16.70
N TYR A 104 -12.45 15.22 -16.14
CA TYR A 104 -11.15 15.14 -15.47
C TYR A 104 -11.14 14.11 -14.35
N VAL A 105 -12.12 14.13 -13.45
CA VAL A 105 -12.21 13.21 -12.30
C VAL A 105 -12.26 11.76 -12.78
N LEU A 106 -13.09 11.46 -13.79
CA LEU A 106 -13.21 10.12 -14.36
C LEU A 106 -11.89 9.65 -14.99
N LEU A 107 -11.23 10.49 -15.77
CA LEU A 107 -9.96 10.16 -16.42
C LEU A 107 -8.83 10.03 -15.41
N TYR A 108 -8.73 10.99 -14.49
CA TYR A 108 -7.68 10.98 -13.46
C TYR A 108 -7.78 9.73 -12.58
N GLN A 109 -8.99 9.33 -12.17
CA GLN A 109 -9.21 8.14 -11.37
C GLN A 109 -8.73 6.86 -12.09
N GLN A 110 -8.95 6.77 -13.41
CA GLN A 110 -8.44 5.63 -14.20
C GLN A 110 -6.91 5.65 -14.26
N ILE A 111 -6.31 6.82 -14.49
CA ILE A 111 -4.85 6.97 -14.49
C ILE A 111 -4.26 6.64 -13.11
N GLU A 112 -4.88 7.13 -12.04
CA GLU A 112 -4.43 6.86 -10.68
C GLU A 112 -4.49 5.37 -10.37
N ASN A 113 -5.62 4.70 -10.63
CA ASN A 113 -5.83 3.30 -10.30
C ASN A 113 -4.98 2.33 -11.14
N TYR A 114 -4.82 2.59 -12.43
CA TYR A 114 -4.17 1.65 -13.34
C TYR A 114 -2.71 1.95 -13.63
N ILE A 115 -2.25 3.19 -13.41
CA ILE A 115 -0.90 3.62 -13.77
C ILE A 115 -0.13 4.11 -12.55
N LEU A 116 -0.65 5.12 -11.84
CA LEU A 116 0.11 5.81 -10.79
C LEU A 116 0.23 4.94 -9.53
N SER A 117 -0.91 4.45 -9.03
CA SER A 117 -0.95 3.66 -7.81
C SER A 117 -0.12 2.38 -7.92
N PRO A 118 -0.24 1.53 -8.96
CA PRO A 118 0.62 0.37 -9.12
C PRO A 118 2.10 0.71 -9.16
N LYS A 119 2.51 1.67 -10.02
CA LYS A 119 3.92 2.05 -10.18
C LYS A 119 4.57 2.59 -8.90
N LEU A 120 3.82 3.35 -8.11
CA LEU A 120 4.32 3.94 -6.88
C LEU A 120 4.28 2.97 -5.70
N THR A 121 3.30 2.06 -5.68
CA THR A 121 3.08 1.12 -4.56
C THR A 121 3.86 -0.19 -4.72
N GLU A 122 4.21 -0.59 -5.94
CA GLU A 122 4.91 -1.84 -6.24
C GLU A 122 6.19 -2.03 -5.41
N LYS A 123 6.94 -0.97 -5.17
CA LYS A 123 8.17 -0.98 -4.39
C LYS A 123 7.94 -0.95 -2.87
N THR A 124 6.78 -0.51 -2.43
CA THR A 124 6.51 -0.26 -1.00
C THR A 124 5.62 -1.30 -0.35
N MET A 125 4.66 -1.86 -1.11
CA MET A 125 3.68 -2.81 -0.58
C MET A 125 3.36 -3.90 -1.61
N GLN A 126 3.74 -5.14 -1.30
CA GLN A 126 3.39 -6.34 -2.06
C GLN A 126 2.19 -7.02 -1.40
N LEU A 127 1.03 -6.36 -1.40
CA LEU A 127 -0.22 -6.93 -0.90
C LEU A 127 -1.01 -7.57 -2.03
N HIS A 128 -1.55 -8.77 -1.79
CA HIS A 128 -2.54 -9.33 -2.69
C HIS A 128 -3.79 -8.42 -2.73
N PRO A 129 -4.36 -8.10 -3.90
CA PRO A 129 -5.49 -7.18 -4.02
C PRO A 129 -6.68 -7.51 -3.11
N ALA A 130 -7.00 -8.80 -2.97
CA ALA A 130 -8.09 -9.24 -2.09
C ALA A 130 -7.82 -8.91 -0.60
N VAL A 131 -6.55 -9.03 -0.15
CA VAL A 131 -6.15 -8.66 1.22
C VAL A 131 -6.27 -7.15 1.42
N ALA A 132 -5.87 -6.36 0.42
CA ALA A 132 -5.97 -4.91 0.49
C ALA A 132 -7.42 -4.44 0.59
N ILE A 133 -8.32 -4.98 -0.23
CA ILE A 133 -9.75 -4.66 -0.20
C ILE A 133 -10.38 -5.11 1.13
N GLY A 134 -10.13 -6.35 1.55
CA GLY A 134 -10.65 -6.87 2.82
C GLY A 134 -10.19 -6.06 4.03
N ALA A 135 -8.91 -5.68 4.08
CA ALA A 135 -8.36 -4.83 5.12
C ALA A 135 -9.00 -3.44 5.12
N ALA A 136 -9.16 -2.82 3.93
CA ALA A 136 -9.80 -1.51 3.82
C ALA A 136 -11.25 -1.53 4.31
N ILE A 137 -12.04 -2.55 3.97
CA ILE A 137 -13.42 -2.72 4.44
C ILE A 137 -13.44 -2.92 5.97
N ALA A 138 -12.60 -3.81 6.50
CA ALA A 138 -12.51 -4.05 7.94
C ALA A 138 -12.08 -2.79 8.69
N GLY A 139 -11.07 -2.07 8.19
CA GLY A 139 -10.63 -0.82 8.77
C GLY A 139 -11.70 0.26 8.73
N ALA A 140 -12.42 0.39 7.61
CA ALA A 140 -13.53 1.31 7.46
C ALA A 140 -14.66 1.04 8.47
N SER A 141 -14.97 -0.23 8.72
CA SER A 141 -16.00 -0.63 9.68
C SER A 141 -15.64 -0.32 11.12
N LEU A 142 -14.34 -0.30 11.48
CA LEU A 142 -13.86 -0.03 12.82
C LEU A 142 -13.69 1.46 13.13
N TYR A 143 -13.07 2.20 12.20
CA TYR A 143 -12.67 3.60 12.42
C TYR A 143 -13.01 4.51 11.24
N GLY A 144 -13.95 4.13 10.38
CA GLY A 144 -14.35 4.93 9.22
C GLY A 144 -13.21 5.15 8.21
N ALA A 145 -13.16 6.33 7.59
CA ALA A 145 -12.18 6.66 6.56
C ALA A 145 -10.73 6.55 7.04
N ILE A 146 -10.45 6.93 8.29
CA ILE A 146 -9.11 6.82 8.89
C ILE A 146 -8.72 5.35 9.05
N GLY A 147 -9.66 4.51 9.47
CA GLY A 147 -9.45 3.06 9.56
C GLY A 147 -9.15 2.44 8.20
N ALA A 148 -9.90 2.79 7.16
CA ALA A 148 -9.63 2.33 5.79
C ALA A 148 -8.22 2.74 5.31
N PHE A 149 -7.81 3.98 5.59
CA PHE A 149 -6.50 4.50 5.22
C PHE A 149 -5.36 3.74 5.92
N LEU A 150 -5.48 3.52 7.23
CA LEU A 150 -4.45 2.85 8.02
C LEU A 150 -4.46 1.32 7.88
N ALA A 151 -5.55 0.74 7.39
CA ALA A 151 -5.69 -0.70 7.24
C ALA A 151 -4.68 -1.32 6.28
N LEU A 152 -4.31 -0.61 5.20
CA LEU A 152 -3.34 -1.11 4.21
C LEU A 152 -1.95 -1.33 4.80
N PRO A 153 -1.31 -0.35 5.46
CA PRO A 153 -0.01 -0.59 6.09
C PRO A 153 -0.08 -1.63 7.22
N VAL A 154 -1.18 -1.67 7.99
CA VAL A 154 -1.36 -2.70 9.03
C VAL A 154 -1.44 -4.08 8.40
N ALA A 155 -2.22 -4.26 7.33
CA ALA A 155 -2.30 -5.53 6.60
C ALA A 155 -0.95 -5.96 6.02
N ALA A 156 -0.16 -5.01 5.48
CA ALA A 156 1.18 -5.30 4.98
C ALA A 156 2.12 -5.81 6.08
N ILE A 157 2.08 -5.20 7.26
CA ILE A 157 2.86 -5.65 8.42
C ILE A 157 2.42 -7.04 8.86
N LEU A 158 1.10 -7.27 9.01
CA LEU A 158 0.55 -8.57 9.39
C LEU A 158 0.92 -9.67 8.39
N GLN A 159 0.88 -9.37 7.09
CA GLN A 159 1.29 -10.31 6.04
C GLN A 159 2.77 -10.69 6.17
N VAL A 160 3.66 -9.73 6.42
CA VAL A 160 5.10 -10.00 6.59
C VAL A 160 5.33 -10.85 7.85
N VAL A 161 4.67 -10.53 8.95
CA VAL A 161 4.77 -11.31 10.20
C VAL A 161 4.26 -12.73 9.98
N ALA A 162 3.09 -12.90 9.36
CA ALA A 162 2.51 -14.20 9.07
C ALA A 162 3.39 -15.02 8.13
N SER A 163 3.92 -14.42 7.06
CA SER A 163 4.80 -15.12 6.12
C SER A 163 6.12 -15.53 6.76
N SER A 164 6.66 -14.72 7.67
CA SER A 164 7.88 -15.05 8.43
C SER A 164 7.64 -16.21 9.40
N TYR A 165 6.41 -16.32 9.95
CA TYR A 165 6.02 -17.41 10.81
C TYR A 165 5.82 -18.72 10.02
N ILE A 166 5.19 -18.65 8.86
CA ILE A 166 4.93 -19.81 7.97
C ILE A 166 6.24 -20.35 7.39
N ARG A 167 7.18 -19.50 6.96
CA ARG A 167 8.50 -19.95 6.45
C ARG A 167 9.33 -20.75 7.47
N ARG A 168 9.06 -20.59 8.75
CA ARG A 168 9.72 -21.42 9.79
C ARG A 168 9.21 -22.85 9.85
N HIS A 169 8.12 -23.15 9.14
CA HIS A 169 7.50 -24.46 9.03
C HIS A 169 7.51 -24.95 7.58
N GLU A 170 8.46 -24.46 6.75
CA GLU A 170 8.70 -25.10 5.46
C GLU A 170 9.02 -26.57 5.74
N VAL A 171 8.08 -27.41 5.32
CA VAL A 171 8.28 -28.85 5.23
C VAL A 171 9.51 -29.04 4.34
N ILE A 172 10.53 -29.70 4.85
CA ILE A 172 11.66 -30.16 4.05
C ILE A 172 11.03 -31.06 3.00
N ASP A 173 10.94 -30.57 1.77
CA ASP A 173 10.45 -31.38 0.67
C ASP A 173 11.37 -32.60 0.57
N ASP A 174 10.76 -33.78 0.69
CA ASP A 174 11.38 -35.11 0.63
C ASP A 174 12.23 -35.31 -0.65
N ASP A 175 11.99 -34.49 -1.67
CA ASP A 175 12.77 -34.44 -2.93
C ASP A 175 14.22 -33.96 -2.75
N GLY A 176 14.51 -33.10 -1.76
CA GLY A 176 15.89 -32.64 -1.48
C GLY A 176 16.77 -33.77 -0.93
N ASP A 177 16.19 -34.65 -0.13
CA ASP A 177 16.90 -35.80 0.44
C ASP A 177 17.15 -36.88 -0.62
N LEU A 178 16.19 -37.10 -1.53
CA LEU A 178 16.37 -38.03 -2.67
C LEU A 178 17.46 -37.58 -3.66
N LEU A 179 17.61 -36.27 -3.88
CA LEU A 179 18.69 -35.71 -4.72
C LEU A 179 20.05 -35.88 -4.03
N GLY A 180 20.13 -35.63 -2.74
CA GLY A 180 21.34 -35.84 -1.93
C GLY A 180 21.78 -37.29 -1.92
N VAL A 181 20.85 -38.21 -1.72
CA VAL A 181 21.09 -39.67 -1.75
C VAL A 181 21.51 -40.14 -3.17
N LYS A 182 20.85 -39.65 -4.23
CA LYS A 182 21.22 -39.98 -5.64
C LYS A 182 22.62 -39.47 -5.99
N LEU A 183 23.00 -38.29 -5.60
CA LEU A 183 24.33 -37.70 -5.83
C LEU A 183 25.41 -38.44 -5.04
N ALA A 184 25.14 -38.82 -3.78
CA ALA A 184 26.06 -39.62 -2.97
C ALA A 184 26.28 -41.01 -3.57
N LYS A 185 25.23 -41.65 -4.09
CA LYS A 185 25.29 -42.97 -4.74
C LYS A 185 26.03 -42.93 -6.09
N ALA A 186 25.83 -41.84 -6.86
CA ALA A 186 26.57 -41.62 -8.12
C ALA A 186 28.07 -41.42 -7.84
N LYS A 187 28.42 -40.60 -6.85
CA LYS A 187 29.82 -40.35 -6.45
C LYS A 187 30.52 -41.61 -5.94
N ARG A 188 29.83 -42.48 -5.24
CA ARG A 188 30.38 -43.80 -4.84
C ARG A 188 30.63 -44.74 -6.02
N ARG A 189 29.75 -44.73 -7.03
CA ARG A 189 29.94 -45.57 -8.25
C ARG A 189 31.13 -45.14 -9.10
N ILE A 190 31.36 -43.83 -9.22
CA ILE A 190 32.51 -43.27 -9.96
C ILE A 190 33.80 -43.66 -9.24
N ARG A 191 33.85 -43.57 -7.91
CA ARG A 191 35.03 -43.88 -7.11
C ARG A 191 35.38 -45.37 -7.11
N SER A 192 34.39 -46.28 -7.27
CA SER A 192 34.63 -47.74 -7.37
C SER A 192 34.95 -48.20 -8.79
N ALA A 193 34.83 -47.34 -9.80
CA ALA A 193 35.25 -47.63 -11.18
C ALA A 193 36.68 -47.10 -11.51
N GLU A 194 37.28 -46.31 -10.62
CA GLU A 194 38.62 -45.77 -10.71
C GLU A 194 39.65 -46.62 -9.90
N GLN A 195 39.20 -47.71 -9.20
CA GLN A 195 40.07 -48.67 -8.53
C GLN A 195 40.05 -50.01 -9.26
#